data_2dc6fc435c5711bf5f8a36ad006b628c
#
_entry.id   2dc6fc435c5711bf5f8a36ad006b628c
#
_cell.length_a   1.000
_cell.length_b   1.000
_cell.length_c   1.000
_cell.angle_alpha   90.00
_cell.angle_beta   90.00
_cell.angle_gamma   90.00
#
_symmetry.space_group_name_H-M   'P 1'
#
loop_
_entity.id
_entity.type
_entity.pdbx_description
1 polymer ?
#
loop_
_entity_poly.entity_id
_entity_poly.type
_entity_poly.pdbx_seq_one_letter_code
_entity_poly.pdbx_strand_id
1 'polypeptide(L)'
;MINENKIREACSSDRERGFKMLMNSFQVPIYNYIRRLVVSHEDAEDVLQEVFIRIFRHIDQFREESSLSTWIYRIATNESLRLLNSRKEEGVVSAEDVQEELMSKLKASDYVDYENELAV
;
A
#
# COMPACT_ATOMS: atom_id res chain seq x y z
N MET A 1 -4.61 8.74 14.79
CA MET A 1 -3.20 8.62 14.43
C MET A 1 -2.74 7.19 14.61
N ILE A 2 -2.04 6.66 13.64
CA ILE A 2 -1.57 5.26 13.69
C ILE A 2 -0.35 5.17 14.61
N ASN A 3 -0.42 4.29 15.59
CA ASN A 3 0.69 4.08 16.50
C ASN A 3 1.53 2.91 16.01
N GLU A 4 2.55 3.22 15.22
CA GLU A 4 3.41 2.20 14.62
C GLU A 4 4.20 1.40 15.65
N ASN A 5 4.62 2.03 16.74
CA ASN A 5 5.39 1.34 17.78
C ASN A 5 4.57 0.23 18.44
N LYS A 6 3.32 0.50 18.73
CA LYS A 6 2.43 -0.52 19.31
C LYS A 6 2.22 -1.69 18.34
N ILE A 7 2.08 -1.38 17.06
CA ILE A 7 1.91 -2.40 16.04
C ILE A 7 3.18 -3.26 15.93
N ARG A 8 4.35 -2.63 15.92
CA ARG A 8 5.62 -3.35 15.89
C ARG A 8 5.81 -4.25 17.09
N GLU A 9 5.51 -3.74 18.28
CA GLU A 9 5.60 -4.53 19.51
C GLU A 9 4.66 -5.72 19.45
N ALA A 10 3.42 -5.52 19.00
CA ALA A 10 2.46 -6.60 18.86
C ALA A 10 2.94 -7.65 17.87
N CYS A 11 3.49 -7.22 16.73
CA CYS A 11 4.01 -8.16 15.72
C CYS A 11 5.17 -8.99 16.26
N SER A 12 5.99 -8.42 17.13
CA SER A 12 7.13 -9.13 17.71
C SER A 12 6.69 -10.18 18.74
N SER A 13 5.63 -9.91 19.48
CA SER A 13 5.18 -10.82 20.52
C SER A 13 4.14 -11.83 20.04
N ASP A 14 3.27 -11.42 19.13
CA ASP A 14 2.20 -12.24 18.56
C ASP A 14 1.92 -11.75 17.14
N ARG A 15 2.42 -12.50 16.17
CA ARG A 15 2.33 -12.15 14.76
C ARG A 15 0.88 -11.92 14.30
N GLU A 16 -0.02 -12.80 14.69
CA GLU A 16 -1.41 -12.72 14.27
C GLU A 16 -2.10 -11.50 14.86
N ARG A 17 -1.87 -11.24 16.15
CA ARG A 17 -2.42 -10.05 16.82
C ARG A 17 -1.87 -8.77 16.20
N GLY A 18 -0.55 -8.74 15.96
CA GLY A 18 0.09 -7.58 15.34
C GLY A 18 -0.45 -7.31 13.96
N PHE A 19 -0.67 -8.37 13.18
CA PHE A 19 -1.23 -8.23 11.85
C PHE A 19 -2.66 -7.68 11.90
N LYS A 20 -3.49 -8.14 12.82
CA LYS A 20 -4.85 -7.61 12.99
C LYS A 20 -4.84 -6.13 13.35
N MET A 21 -3.94 -5.72 14.24
CA MET A 21 -3.77 -4.30 14.58
C MET A 21 -3.37 -3.49 13.36
N LEU A 22 -2.44 -4.01 12.58
CA LEU A 22 -1.97 -3.37 11.36
C LEU A 22 -3.10 -3.22 10.35
N MET A 23 -3.85 -4.28 10.09
CA MET A 23 -5.00 -4.25 9.19
C MET A 23 -6.02 -3.19 9.62
N ASN A 24 -6.39 -3.20 10.89
CA ASN A 24 -7.38 -2.26 11.39
C ASN A 24 -6.93 -0.81 11.24
N SER A 25 -5.63 -0.56 11.42
CA SER A 25 -5.08 0.80 11.31
C SER A 25 -4.92 1.27 9.87
N PHE A 26 -4.55 0.37 8.97
CA PHE A 26 -4.17 0.74 7.60
C PHE A 26 -5.22 0.45 6.54
N GLN A 27 -6.26 -0.31 6.86
CA GLN A 27 -7.24 -0.75 5.87
C GLN A 27 -7.84 0.43 5.10
N VAL A 28 -8.38 1.42 5.79
CA VAL A 28 -9.02 2.57 5.14
C VAL A 28 -8.02 3.47 4.42
N PRO A 29 -6.93 3.91 5.06
CA PRO A 29 -5.94 4.75 4.37
C PRO A 29 -5.36 4.09 3.13
N ILE A 30 -5.03 2.81 3.21
CA ILE A 30 -4.45 2.08 2.09
C ILE A 30 -5.49 1.90 0.97
N TYR A 31 -6.74 1.57 1.31
CA TYR A 31 -7.79 1.50 0.32
C TYR A 31 -7.94 2.82 -0.44
N ASN A 32 -7.98 3.93 0.30
CA ASN A 32 -8.12 5.25 -0.32
C ASN A 32 -6.93 5.57 -1.23
N TYR A 33 -5.73 5.19 -0.83
CA TYR A 33 -4.54 5.38 -1.64
C TYR A 33 -4.61 4.55 -2.93
N ILE A 34 -4.92 3.26 -2.82
CA ILE A 34 -5.05 2.36 -3.97
C ILE A 34 -6.14 2.86 -4.92
N ARG A 35 -7.26 3.35 -4.37
CA ARG A 35 -8.38 3.83 -5.16
C ARG A 35 -8.02 5.01 -6.06
N ARG A 36 -7.00 5.75 -5.69
CA ARG A 36 -6.47 6.84 -6.52
C ARG A 36 -5.62 6.33 -7.67
N LEU A 37 -5.05 5.14 -7.54
CA LEU A 37 -4.17 4.57 -8.54
C LEU A 37 -4.91 3.68 -9.54
N VAL A 38 -5.97 3.02 -9.10
CA VAL A 38 -6.75 2.10 -9.93
C VAL A 38 -8.15 2.67 -10.21
N VAL A 39 -8.79 2.14 -11.26
CA VAL A 39 -9.99 2.77 -11.80
C VAL A 39 -11.26 2.42 -11.02
N SER A 40 -11.39 1.17 -10.58
CA SER A 40 -12.65 0.71 -10.00
C SER A 40 -12.50 0.29 -8.54
N HIS A 41 -13.63 0.28 -7.85
CA HIS A 41 -13.72 -0.25 -6.49
C HIS A 41 -13.32 -1.73 -6.45
N GLU A 42 -13.75 -2.52 -7.42
CA GLU A 42 -13.42 -3.94 -7.47
C GLU A 42 -11.92 -4.16 -7.58
N ASP A 43 -11.26 -3.40 -8.44
CA ASP A 43 -9.81 -3.46 -8.58
C ASP A 43 -9.12 -3.04 -7.29
N ALA A 44 -9.60 -1.98 -6.64
CA ALA A 44 -9.03 -1.53 -5.38
C ALA A 44 -9.17 -2.59 -4.28
N GLU A 45 -10.30 -3.26 -4.23
CA GLU A 45 -10.51 -4.35 -3.27
C GLU A 45 -9.55 -5.51 -3.52
N ASP A 46 -9.36 -5.89 -4.78
CA ASP A 46 -8.44 -6.97 -5.15
C ASP A 46 -7.01 -6.61 -4.79
N VAL A 47 -6.58 -5.39 -5.08
CA VAL A 47 -5.24 -4.91 -4.74
C VAL A 47 -5.06 -4.86 -3.23
N LEU A 48 -6.05 -4.34 -2.51
CA LEU A 48 -6.00 -4.26 -1.06
C LEU A 48 -5.79 -5.63 -0.43
N GLN A 49 -6.53 -6.62 -0.90
CA GLN A 49 -6.42 -7.99 -0.41
C GLN A 49 -5.00 -8.53 -0.64
N GLU A 50 -4.47 -8.32 -1.85
CA GLU A 50 -3.12 -8.77 -2.19
C GLU A 50 -2.06 -8.07 -1.34
N VAL A 51 -2.24 -6.79 -1.07
CA VAL A 51 -1.33 -6.02 -0.21
C VAL A 51 -1.27 -6.66 1.18
N PHE A 52 -2.40 -6.97 1.79
CA PHE A 52 -2.42 -7.56 3.12
C PHE A 52 -1.88 -8.99 3.14
N ILE A 53 -2.08 -9.76 2.07
CA ILE A 53 -1.46 -11.08 1.95
C ILE A 53 0.05 -10.95 1.96
N ARG A 54 0.62 -10.01 1.21
CA ARG A 54 2.05 -9.79 1.16
C ARG A 54 2.60 -9.27 2.48
N ILE A 55 1.88 -8.38 3.14
CA ILE A 55 2.27 -7.90 4.46
C ILE A 55 2.35 -9.07 5.43
N PHE A 56 1.34 -9.92 5.45
CA PHE A 56 1.33 -11.07 6.36
C PHE A 56 2.49 -12.02 6.11
N ARG A 57 2.81 -12.28 4.84
CA ARG A 57 3.91 -13.17 4.48
C ARG A 57 5.28 -12.63 4.86
N HIS A 58 5.45 -11.31 4.83
CA HIS A 58 6.76 -10.68 4.96
C HIS A 58 6.93 -9.83 6.21
N ILE A 59 5.96 -9.83 7.09
CA ILE A 59 6.01 -8.97 8.28
C ILE A 59 7.21 -9.27 9.18
N ASP A 60 7.67 -10.53 9.22
CA ASP A 60 8.84 -10.92 9.98
C ASP A 60 10.13 -10.39 9.37
N GLN A 61 10.09 -10.07 8.08
CA GLN A 61 11.24 -9.58 7.34
C GLN A 61 11.31 -8.05 7.33
N PHE A 62 10.28 -7.41 7.85
CA PHE A 62 10.28 -5.95 7.95
C PHE A 62 11.41 -5.53 8.89
N ARG A 63 12.32 -4.74 8.36
CA ARG A 63 13.44 -4.19 9.13
C ARG A 63 13.22 -2.72 9.32
N GLU A 64 13.73 -2.17 10.41
CA GLU A 64 13.51 -0.79 10.77
C GLU A 64 14.29 0.22 9.92
N GLU A 65 14.62 -0.15 8.69
CA GLU A 65 15.29 0.72 7.72
C GLU A 65 14.34 1.81 7.19
N SER A 66 13.04 1.56 7.29
CA SER A 66 12.02 2.54 6.94
C SER A 66 10.89 2.45 7.94
N SER A 67 10.00 3.43 7.93
CA SER A 67 8.81 3.35 8.76
C SER A 67 7.91 2.22 8.26
N LEU A 68 7.09 1.70 9.16
CA LEU A 68 6.11 0.67 8.81
C LEU A 68 5.18 1.17 7.72
N SER A 69 4.71 2.40 7.84
CA SER A 69 3.82 3.01 6.86
C SER A 69 4.48 3.11 5.48
N THR A 70 5.72 3.55 5.40
CA THR A 70 6.45 3.64 4.13
C THR A 70 6.52 2.28 3.46
N TRP A 71 6.84 1.25 4.23
CA TRP A 71 6.91 -0.12 3.72
C TRP A 71 5.57 -0.58 3.15
N ILE A 72 4.49 -0.36 3.89
CA ILE A 72 3.14 -0.76 3.48
C ILE A 72 2.70 -0.03 2.20
N TYR A 73 2.94 1.27 2.13
CA TYR A 73 2.57 2.05 0.94
C TYR A 73 3.39 1.68 -0.28
N ARG A 74 4.65 1.26 -0.10
CA ARG A 74 5.46 0.72 -1.21
C ARG A 74 4.83 -0.55 -1.76
N ILE A 75 4.40 -1.44 -0.88
CA ILE A 75 3.71 -2.66 -1.30
C ILE A 75 2.44 -2.30 -2.06
N ALA A 76 1.65 -1.36 -1.54
CA ALA A 76 0.42 -0.92 -2.19
C ALA A 76 0.67 -0.34 -3.58
N THR A 77 1.71 0.47 -3.72
CA THR A 77 2.10 1.05 -5.02
C THR A 77 2.50 -0.05 -5.99
N ASN A 78 3.35 -0.98 -5.55
CA ASN A 78 3.83 -2.06 -6.40
C ASN A 78 2.70 -2.97 -6.86
N GLU A 79 1.75 -3.30 -5.98
CA GLU A 79 0.63 -4.14 -6.35
C GLU A 79 -0.35 -3.42 -7.29
N SER A 80 -0.54 -2.12 -7.08
CA SER A 80 -1.36 -1.31 -8.00
C SER A 80 -0.73 -1.25 -9.39
N LEU A 81 0.59 -1.05 -9.46
CA LEU A 81 1.33 -1.08 -10.71
C LEU A 81 1.24 -2.43 -11.41
N ARG A 82 1.32 -3.51 -10.64
CA ARG A 82 1.21 -4.87 -11.19
C ARG A 82 -0.14 -5.07 -11.86
N LEU A 83 -1.22 -4.63 -11.22
CA LEU A 83 -2.55 -4.72 -11.81
C LEU A 83 -2.63 -3.91 -13.10
N LEU A 84 -2.16 -2.67 -13.08
CA LEU A 84 -2.22 -1.79 -14.24
C LEU A 84 -1.38 -2.34 -15.40
N ASN A 85 -0.21 -2.91 -15.12
CA ASN A 85 0.63 -3.54 -16.13
C ASN A 85 -0.02 -4.79 -16.72
N SER A 86 -0.71 -5.56 -15.90
CA SER A 86 -1.48 -6.71 -16.36
C SER A 86 -2.57 -6.30 -17.35
N ARG A 87 -3.28 -5.22 -17.03
CA ARG A 87 -4.31 -4.66 -17.92
C ARG A 87 -3.73 -4.18 -19.25
N LYS A 88 -2.56 -3.61 -19.20
CA LYS A 88 -1.84 -3.19 -20.38
C LYS A 88 -1.49 -4.40 -21.28
N GLU A 89 -1.01 -5.47 -20.68
CA GLU A 89 -0.69 -6.70 -21.42
C GLU A 89 -1.91 -7.31 -22.05
N GLU A 90 -3.08 -7.13 -21.45
CA GLU A 90 -4.36 -7.56 -22.01
C GLU A 90 -4.87 -6.62 -23.11
N GLY A 91 -4.15 -5.54 -23.38
CA GLY A 91 -4.55 -4.56 -24.38
C GLY A 91 -5.66 -3.62 -23.95
N VAL A 92 -5.97 -3.59 -22.66
CA VAL A 92 -7.03 -2.72 -22.11
C VAL A 92 -6.58 -1.27 -22.09
N VAL A 93 -5.30 -1.04 -21.77
CA VAL A 93 -4.70 0.30 -21.75
C VAL A 93 -3.29 0.25 -22.32
N SER A 94 -2.81 1.38 -22.86
CA SER A 94 -1.44 1.46 -23.36
C SER A 94 -0.46 1.66 -22.21
N ALA A 95 0.82 1.36 -22.49
CA ALA A 95 1.91 1.57 -21.54
C ALA A 95 2.03 3.03 -21.14
N GLU A 96 1.94 3.90 -22.14
CA GLU A 96 2.08 5.33 -21.94
C GLU A 96 0.93 5.87 -21.10
N ASP A 97 -0.29 5.42 -21.38
CA ASP A 97 -1.48 5.85 -20.63
C ASP A 97 -1.37 5.46 -19.17
N VAL A 98 -0.94 4.23 -18.88
CA VAL A 98 -0.77 3.76 -17.51
C VAL A 98 0.27 4.60 -16.78
N GLN A 99 1.42 4.80 -17.40
CA GLN A 99 2.51 5.56 -16.80
C GLN A 99 2.13 7.02 -16.58
N GLU A 100 1.53 7.63 -17.56
CA GLU A 100 1.09 9.02 -17.47
C GLU A 100 0.04 9.22 -16.39
N GLU A 101 -0.95 8.35 -16.36
CA GLU A 101 -2.00 8.42 -15.35
C GLU A 101 -1.46 8.19 -13.95
N LEU A 102 -0.57 7.21 -13.79
CA LEU A 102 0.06 6.94 -12.51
C LEU A 102 0.91 8.10 -12.04
N MET A 103 1.73 8.66 -12.94
CA MET A 103 2.54 9.84 -12.63
C MET A 103 1.68 11.02 -12.24
N SER A 104 0.57 11.22 -12.92
CA SER A 104 -0.38 12.28 -12.61
C SER A 104 -0.99 12.11 -11.22
N LYS A 105 -1.36 10.88 -10.86
CA LYS A 105 -1.98 10.58 -9.57
C LYS A 105 -1.00 10.60 -8.41
N LEU A 106 0.25 10.22 -8.65
CA LEU A 106 1.30 10.25 -7.63
C LEU A 106 1.91 11.64 -7.47
N LYS A 107 1.48 12.56 -8.30
CA LYS A 107 2.07 13.88 -8.36
C LYS A 107 1.70 14.68 -7.13
N ALA A 108 2.72 15.24 -6.53
CA ALA A 108 2.56 16.29 -5.57
C ALA A 108 2.03 15.81 -4.21
N SER A 109 0.92 16.30 -3.81
CA SER A 109 0.55 16.32 -2.41
C SER A 109 0.36 14.96 -1.75
N ASP A 110 -0.13 13.98 -2.48
CA ASP A 110 -0.55 12.73 -1.81
C ASP A 110 0.61 11.89 -1.32
N TYR A 111 1.64 11.71 -2.15
CA TYR A 111 2.81 10.94 -1.75
C TYR A 111 3.71 11.73 -0.81
N VAL A 112 3.86 13.02 -1.07
CA VAL A 112 4.67 13.93 -0.26
C VAL A 112 4.04 14.15 1.11
N ASP A 113 2.74 14.38 1.17
CA ASP A 113 2.02 14.53 2.43
C ASP A 113 2.13 13.28 3.29
N TYR A 114 2.10 12.14 2.64
CA TYR A 114 2.27 10.87 3.32
C TYR A 114 3.66 10.74 3.94
N GLU A 115 4.69 11.08 3.21
CA GLU A 115 6.06 11.08 3.74
C GLU A 115 6.25 12.11 4.85
N ASN A 116 5.60 13.24 4.75
CA ASN A 116 5.63 14.25 5.80
C ASN A 116 4.97 13.76 7.09
N GLU A 117 3.88 13.04 6.99
CA GLU A 117 3.24 12.41 8.14
C GLU A 117 4.17 11.40 8.81
N LEU A 118 4.96 10.70 8.03
CA LEU A 118 5.91 9.72 8.55
C LEU A 118 7.13 10.36 9.18
N ALA A 119 7.48 11.58 8.80
CA ALA A 119 8.62 12.30 9.31
C ALA A 119 8.37 12.88 10.71
N VAL A 120 7.15 12.89 11.15
CA VAL A 120 6.74 13.36 12.47
C VAL A 120 6.66 12.16 13.46
#